data_baacc3baa21e2c63b5c5a4901cdbc10d
#
_entry.id   baacc3baa21e2c63b5c5a4901cdbc10d
#
_cell.length_a   1.000
_cell.length_b   1.000
_cell.length_c   1.000
_cell.angle_alpha   90.00
_cell.angle_beta   90.00
_cell.angle_gamma   90.00
#
_symmetry.space_group_name_H-M   'P 1'
#
loop_
_entity.id
_entity.type
_entity.pdbx_description
1 polymer ?
#
loop_
_entity_poly.entity_id
_entity_poly.type
_entity_poly.pdbx_seq_one_letter_code
_entity_poly.pdbx_strand_id
1 'polypeptide(L)'
;MQANQEQQSSRILVVDDDDDIRELITAQLVRDGQDVVGVGSVADIRAALAERPVDLIVLDLNLPDGDGLNLCRELRAEGVTSGIIMVTARDSAIDRVLGLELGADDYLTKPFEPRELVARVRNLLRRTRSEDGARSRNARVATFGGWRLDLLQRRLVAPDDRLVILSSAEFRLLSRFTEAPNTVLAREELLPERAATVNYDRSIDLQISRLRQKLAGVAGGEALILTVRNEGYVLASDVTYS
;
A
#
# COMPACT_ATOMS: atom_id res chain seq x y z
N MET A 1 -34.03 -12.13 11.67
CA MET A 1 -33.43 -12.35 10.33
C MET A 1 -32.09 -11.66 10.35
N GLN A 2 -31.03 -12.43 10.60
CA GLN A 2 -29.64 -11.93 10.59
C GLN A 2 -29.23 -11.82 9.11
N ALA A 3 -28.94 -10.61 8.64
CA ALA A 3 -28.33 -10.38 7.36
C ALA A 3 -26.90 -10.95 7.41
N ASN A 4 -26.70 -12.02 6.67
CA ASN A 4 -25.43 -12.66 6.40
C ASN A 4 -24.56 -11.61 5.67
N GLN A 5 -23.66 -10.94 6.37
CA GLN A 5 -22.57 -10.22 5.71
C GLN A 5 -21.67 -11.30 5.13
N GLU A 6 -21.83 -11.58 3.85
CA GLU A 6 -20.84 -12.32 3.06
C GLU A 6 -19.52 -11.57 3.19
N GLN A 7 -18.66 -12.07 4.05
CA GLN A 7 -17.29 -11.61 4.16
C GLN A 7 -16.58 -11.94 2.84
N GLN A 8 -16.56 -10.99 1.93
CA GLN A 8 -15.86 -11.11 0.66
C GLN A 8 -14.39 -11.46 0.97
N SER A 9 -13.96 -12.69 0.67
CA SER A 9 -12.57 -13.12 0.84
C SER A 9 -11.66 -12.27 -0.05
N SER A 10 -10.54 -11.79 0.49
CA SER A 10 -9.52 -11.13 -0.34
C SER A 10 -8.67 -12.16 -1.05
N ARG A 11 -8.27 -11.86 -2.29
CA ARG A 11 -7.33 -12.69 -3.03
C ARG A 11 -5.89 -12.27 -2.70
N ILE A 12 -5.12 -13.21 -2.17
CA ILE A 12 -3.72 -13.01 -1.77
C ILE A 12 -2.82 -13.88 -2.62
N LEU A 13 -1.76 -13.29 -3.16
CA LEU A 13 -0.70 -14.01 -3.85
C LEU A 13 0.50 -14.17 -2.89
N VAL A 14 0.89 -15.40 -2.61
CA VAL A 14 2.06 -15.73 -1.81
C VAL A 14 3.19 -16.17 -2.75
N VAL A 15 4.31 -15.48 -2.67
CA VAL A 15 5.47 -15.66 -3.54
C VAL A 15 6.67 -16.01 -2.68
N ASP A 16 7.09 -17.26 -2.71
CA ASP A 16 8.25 -17.77 -1.96
C ASP A 16 8.75 -19.04 -2.68
N ASP A 17 10.04 -19.18 -2.92
CA ASP A 17 10.62 -20.35 -3.58
C ASP A 17 10.71 -21.55 -2.64
N ASP A 18 10.71 -21.32 -1.34
CA ASP A 18 10.66 -22.38 -0.33
C ASP A 18 9.23 -22.92 -0.20
N ASP A 19 9.01 -24.17 -0.62
CA ASP A 19 7.71 -24.84 -0.60
C ASP A 19 7.13 -24.92 0.82
N ASP A 20 7.95 -25.21 1.83
CA ASP A 20 7.50 -25.35 3.23
C ASP A 20 7.01 -24.01 3.79
N ILE A 21 7.74 -22.93 3.51
CA ILE A 21 7.37 -21.58 3.92
C ILE A 21 6.11 -21.13 3.17
N ARG A 22 6.06 -21.37 1.86
CA ARG A 22 4.91 -21.01 1.02
C ARG A 22 3.65 -21.75 1.47
N GLU A 23 3.72 -23.04 1.76
CA GLU A 23 2.61 -23.83 2.30
C GLU A 23 2.19 -23.36 3.68
N LEU A 24 3.15 -23.07 4.59
CA LEU A 24 2.86 -22.54 5.92
C LEU A 24 2.08 -21.23 5.85
N ILE A 25 2.55 -20.28 5.04
CA ILE A 25 1.89 -18.97 4.88
C ILE A 25 0.50 -19.16 4.27
N THR A 26 0.40 -19.95 3.20
CA THR A 26 -0.86 -20.23 2.52
C THR A 26 -1.88 -20.84 3.48
N ALA A 27 -1.50 -21.89 4.22
CA ALA A 27 -2.39 -22.55 5.17
C ALA A 27 -2.89 -21.60 6.27
N GLN A 28 -2.06 -20.68 6.76
CA GLN A 28 -2.46 -19.71 7.77
C GLN A 28 -3.44 -18.67 7.21
N LEU A 29 -3.22 -18.17 6.01
CA LEU A 29 -4.09 -17.18 5.39
C LEU A 29 -5.43 -17.78 4.94
N VAL A 30 -5.44 -19.03 4.45
CA VAL A 30 -6.68 -19.78 4.16
C VAL A 30 -7.51 -20.00 5.42
N ARG A 31 -6.87 -20.38 6.53
CA ARG A 31 -7.56 -20.48 7.84
C ARG A 31 -8.14 -19.14 8.30
N ASP A 32 -7.54 -18.04 7.85
CA ASP A 32 -8.01 -16.68 8.10
C ASP A 32 -9.15 -16.24 7.16
N GLY A 33 -9.62 -17.13 6.28
CA GLY A 33 -10.74 -16.90 5.37
C GLY A 33 -10.36 -16.17 4.09
N GLN A 34 -9.07 -16.16 3.70
CA GLN A 34 -8.61 -15.52 2.47
C GLN A 34 -8.57 -16.53 1.30
N ASP A 35 -8.73 -16.01 0.08
CA ASP A 35 -8.48 -16.73 -1.17
C ASP A 35 -6.99 -16.63 -1.51
N VAL A 36 -6.24 -17.72 -1.45
CA VAL A 36 -4.77 -17.68 -1.52
C VAL A 36 -4.26 -18.50 -2.69
N VAL A 37 -3.37 -17.89 -3.47
CA VAL A 37 -2.60 -18.54 -4.53
C VAL A 37 -1.11 -18.48 -4.15
N GLY A 38 -0.43 -19.63 -4.15
CA GLY A 38 1.02 -19.73 -3.90
C GLY A 38 1.79 -19.95 -5.19
N VAL A 39 2.87 -19.22 -5.41
CA VAL A 39 3.78 -19.35 -6.55
C VAL A 39 5.24 -19.32 -6.09
N GLY A 40 6.16 -19.96 -6.83
CA GLY A 40 7.56 -20.09 -6.44
C GLY A 40 8.54 -19.25 -7.25
N SER A 41 8.06 -18.47 -8.24
CA SER A 41 8.94 -17.75 -9.17
C SER A 41 8.36 -16.42 -9.64
N VAL A 42 9.24 -15.53 -10.14
CA VAL A 42 8.82 -14.25 -10.77
C VAL A 42 7.95 -14.51 -12.01
N ALA A 43 8.27 -15.54 -12.80
CA ALA A 43 7.51 -15.87 -13.99
C ALA A 43 6.05 -16.20 -13.68
N ASP A 44 5.80 -16.95 -12.60
CA ASP A 44 4.45 -17.38 -12.20
C ASP A 44 3.62 -16.22 -11.65
N ILE A 45 4.25 -15.19 -11.06
CA ILE A 45 3.56 -14.01 -10.55
C ILE A 45 2.80 -13.30 -11.66
N ARG A 46 3.42 -13.08 -12.81
CA ARG A 46 2.80 -12.38 -13.93
C ARG A 46 1.59 -13.13 -14.48
N ALA A 47 1.67 -14.45 -14.54
CA ALA A 47 0.55 -15.32 -14.91
C ALA A 47 -0.61 -15.18 -13.91
N ALA A 48 -0.32 -15.27 -12.60
CA ALA A 48 -1.32 -15.16 -11.55
C ALA A 48 -2.02 -13.78 -11.52
N LEU A 49 -1.27 -12.69 -11.77
CA LEU A 49 -1.81 -11.33 -11.83
C LEU A 49 -2.67 -11.09 -13.09
N ALA A 50 -2.32 -11.74 -14.21
CA ALA A 50 -3.08 -11.65 -15.46
C ALA A 50 -4.42 -12.41 -15.38
N GLU A 51 -4.48 -13.48 -14.60
CA GLU A 51 -5.68 -14.30 -14.46
C GLU A 51 -6.82 -13.56 -13.75
N ARG A 52 -6.54 -12.92 -12.61
CA ARG A 52 -7.55 -12.23 -11.81
C ARG A 52 -6.89 -11.19 -10.88
N PRO A 53 -7.54 -10.07 -10.59
CA PRO A 53 -7.02 -9.07 -9.64
C PRO A 53 -6.64 -9.67 -8.29
N VAL A 54 -5.55 -9.17 -7.71
CA VAL A 54 -5.00 -9.57 -6.42
C VAL A 54 -5.06 -8.37 -5.47
N ASP A 55 -5.57 -8.57 -4.24
CA ASP A 55 -5.68 -7.50 -3.25
C ASP A 55 -4.35 -7.27 -2.51
N LEU A 56 -3.57 -8.34 -2.30
CA LEU A 56 -2.32 -8.29 -1.55
C LEU A 56 -1.33 -9.34 -2.07
N ILE A 57 -0.05 -8.97 -2.11
CA ILE A 57 1.08 -9.83 -2.45
C ILE A 57 1.98 -9.97 -1.22
N VAL A 58 2.23 -11.19 -0.80
CA VAL A 58 3.29 -11.56 0.16
C VAL A 58 4.48 -12.00 -0.67
N LEU A 59 5.60 -11.26 -0.61
CA LEU A 59 6.69 -11.39 -1.55
C LEU A 59 8.02 -11.70 -0.84
N ASP A 60 8.64 -12.84 -1.13
CA ASP A 60 10.06 -13.02 -0.80
C ASP A 60 10.95 -12.22 -1.77
N LEU A 61 12.05 -11.74 -1.26
CA LEU A 61 13.06 -11.02 -2.04
C LEU A 61 14.03 -11.94 -2.77
N ASN A 62 14.25 -13.14 -2.23
CA ASN A 62 15.20 -14.11 -2.79
C ASN A 62 14.44 -15.15 -3.63
N LEU A 63 14.23 -14.85 -4.90
CA LEU A 63 13.58 -15.77 -5.83
C LEU A 63 14.63 -16.35 -6.80
N PRO A 64 14.44 -17.58 -7.30
CA PRO A 64 15.43 -18.26 -8.12
C PRO A 64 15.66 -17.59 -9.48
N ASP A 65 14.66 -16.87 -9.98
CA ASP A 65 14.64 -16.25 -11.30
C ASP A 65 14.61 -14.72 -11.25
N GLY A 66 14.79 -14.10 -10.06
CA GLY A 66 14.82 -12.64 -9.94
C GLY A 66 14.94 -12.11 -8.51
N ASP A 67 15.20 -10.82 -8.39
CA ASP A 67 15.24 -10.10 -7.11
C ASP A 67 13.88 -9.47 -6.83
N GLY A 68 13.27 -9.80 -5.68
CA GLY A 68 11.96 -9.29 -5.29
C GLY A 68 11.89 -7.77 -5.13
N LEU A 69 13.00 -7.09 -4.83
CA LEU A 69 13.07 -5.62 -4.82
C LEU A 69 12.85 -5.05 -6.22
N ASN A 70 13.54 -5.60 -7.23
CA ASN A 70 13.37 -5.21 -8.62
C ASN A 70 11.95 -5.50 -9.09
N LEU A 71 11.43 -6.68 -8.78
CA LEU A 71 10.07 -7.05 -9.09
C LEU A 71 9.05 -6.09 -8.48
N CYS A 72 9.19 -5.73 -7.21
CA CYS A 72 8.30 -4.75 -6.57
C CYS A 72 8.29 -3.42 -7.33
N ARG A 73 9.47 -2.91 -7.73
CA ARG A 73 9.61 -1.69 -8.53
C ARG A 73 8.90 -1.83 -9.89
N GLU A 74 9.10 -2.96 -10.58
CA GLU A 74 8.46 -3.23 -11.88
C GLU A 74 6.95 -3.29 -11.76
N LEU A 75 6.42 -4.05 -10.79
CA LEU A 75 4.97 -4.14 -10.54
C LEU A 75 4.37 -2.75 -10.28
N ARG A 76 5.05 -1.90 -9.51
CA ARG A 76 4.61 -0.52 -9.29
C ARG A 76 4.66 0.32 -10.57
N ALA A 77 5.69 0.16 -11.40
CA ALA A 77 5.80 0.85 -12.70
C ALA A 77 4.71 0.38 -13.69
N GLU A 78 4.32 -0.89 -13.62
CA GLU A 78 3.23 -1.48 -14.42
C GLU A 78 1.81 -1.13 -13.91
N GLY A 79 1.71 -0.45 -12.77
CA GLY A 79 0.42 -0.01 -12.26
C GLY A 79 -0.26 -0.95 -11.27
N VAL A 80 0.44 -1.94 -10.77
CA VAL A 80 -0.11 -2.84 -9.74
C VAL A 80 -0.30 -2.05 -8.44
N THR A 81 -1.56 -1.93 -8.01
CA THR A 81 -1.97 -1.20 -6.79
C THR A 81 -2.19 -2.11 -5.59
N SER A 82 -2.09 -3.44 -5.76
CA SER A 82 -2.18 -4.43 -4.67
C SER A 82 -1.26 -4.06 -3.51
N GLY A 83 -1.67 -4.33 -2.27
CA GLY A 83 -0.75 -4.25 -1.13
C GLY A 83 0.44 -5.19 -1.32
N ILE A 84 1.66 -4.78 -0.94
CA ILE A 84 2.84 -5.63 -0.99
C ILE A 84 3.47 -5.69 0.41
N ILE A 85 3.54 -6.90 0.97
CA ILE A 85 4.32 -7.19 2.18
C ILE A 85 5.55 -7.97 1.75
N MET A 86 6.75 -7.43 2.00
CA MET A 86 7.99 -8.17 1.79
C MET A 86 8.28 -9.08 2.98
N VAL A 87 8.55 -10.36 2.71
CA VAL A 87 8.86 -11.37 3.73
C VAL A 87 10.18 -12.03 3.35
N THR A 88 11.27 -11.75 4.06
CA THR A 88 12.60 -12.14 3.61
C THR A 88 13.59 -12.35 4.75
N ALA A 89 14.65 -13.14 4.51
CA ALA A 89 15.77 -13.29 5.42
C ALA A 89 16.72 -12.06 5.47
N ARG A 90 16.56 -11.08 4.57
CA ARG A 90 17.34 -9.84 4.61
C ARG A 90 16.83 -8.98 5.75
N ASP A 91 17.66 -8.78 6.78
CA ASP A 91 17.30 -8.07 8.02
C ASP A 91 17.94 -6.68 8.15
N SER A 92 18.78 -6.28 7.18
CA SER A 92 19.44 -5.00 7.27
C SER A 92 18.46 -3.82 7.25
N ALA A 93 18.77 -2.78 8.02
CA ALA A 93 17.97 -1.55 8.02
C ALA A 93 17.92 -0.92 6.62
N ILE A 94 18.98 -1.09 5.82
CA ILE A 94 19.08 -0.59 4.45
C ILE A 94 18.11 -1.33 3.52
N ASP A 95 18.06 -2.67 3.58
CA ASP A 95 17.13 -3.47 2.75
C ASP A 95 15.68 -3.13 3.07
N ARG A 96 15.36 -2.93 4.35
CA ARG A 96 14.02 -2.53 4.78
C ARG A 96 13.63 -1.15 4.22
N VAL A 97 14.52 -0.17 4.36
CA VAL A 97 14.30 1.17 3.80
C VAL A 97 14.14 1.07 2.29
N LEU A 98 15.03 0.36 1.60
CA LEU A 98 14.97 0.19 0.16
C LEU A 98 13.67 -0.50 -0.30
N GLY A 99 13.24 -1.56 0.37
CA GLY A 99 11.98 -2.25 0.06
C GLY A 99 10.77 -1.32 0.17
N LEU A 100 10.68 -0.58 1.27
CA LEU A 100 9.66 0.45 1.42
C LEU A 100 9.82 1.56 0.38
N GLU A 101 11.04 1.93 -0.01
CA GLU A 101 11.35 2.88 -1.08
C GLU A 101 10.89 2.41 -2.45
N LEU A 102 10.97 1.18 -2.76
CA LEU A 102 10.55 0.62 -4.02
C LEU A 102 9.03 0.36 -4.11
N GLY A 103 8.27 0.67 -3.03
CA GLY A 103 6.82 0.66 -3.05
C GLY A 103 6.17 -0.48 -2.28
N ALA A 104 6.91 -1.22 -1.44
CA ALA A 104 6.30 -2.12 -0.46
C ALA A 104 5.50 -1.34 0.59
N ASP A 105 4.44 -1.95 1.08
CA ASP A 105 3.57 -1.38 2.11
C ASP A 105 3.97 -1.80 3.52
N ASP A 106 4.64 -2.95 3.64
CA ASP A 106 5.19 -3.47 4.90
C ASP A 106 6.39 -4.39 4.62
N TYR A 107 7.16 -4.68 5.67
CA TYR A 107 8.36 -5.51 5.61
C TYR A 107 8.45 -6.39 6.85
N LEU A 108 8.62 -7.71 6.67
CA LEU A 108 8.72 -8.70 7.73
C LEU A 108 9.97 -9.56 7.52
N THR A 109 10.80 -9.70 8.55
CA THR A 109 12.02 -10.51 8.47
C THR A 109 11.78 -11.96 8.88
N LYS A 110 12.36 -12.91 8.15
CA LYS A 110 12.44 -14.33 8.54
C LYS A 110 13.55 -14.51 9.59
N PRO A 111 13.37 -15.34 10.64
CA PRO A 111 12.14 -16.07 10.97
C PRO A 111 11.07 -15.16 11.59
N PHE A 112 9.81 -15.45 11.32
CA PHE A 112 8.67 -14.70 11.84
C PHE A 112 7.61 -15.63 12.46
N GLU A 113 6.80 -15.10 13.36
CA GLU A 113 5.64 -15.80 13.87
C GLU A 113 4.51 -15.75 12.84
N PRO A 114 3.89 -16.87 12.42
CA PRO A 114 2.82 -16.87 11.42
C PRO A 114 1.65 -15.95 11.79
N ARG A 115 1.35 -15.81 13.09
CA ARG A 115 0.32 -14.89 13.58
C ARG A 115 0.66 -13.41 13.33
N GLU A 116 1.95 -13.06 13.31
CA GLU A 116 2.40 -11.70 13.01
C GLU A 116 2.10 -11.37 11.54
N LEU A 117 2.45 -12.28 10.61
CA LEU A 117 2.14 -12.09 9.19
C LEU A 117 0.61 -11.94 8.97
N VAL A 118 -0.20 -12.82 9.56
CA VAL A 118 -1.67 -12.73 9.46
C VAL A 118 -2.18 -11.39 9.98
N ALA A 119 -1.66 -10.90 11.11
CA ALA A 119 -2.04 -9.60 11.65
C ALA A 119 -1.69 -8.44 10.70
N ARG A 120 -0.51 -8.47 10.06
CA ARG A 120 -0.07 -7.48 9.07
C ARG A 120 -0.93 -7.52 7.81
N VAL A 121 -1.20 -8.71 7.29
CA VAL A 121 -2.11 -8.94 6.15
C VAL A 121 -3.50 -8.38 6.45
N ARG A 122 -4.12 -8.77 7.57
CA ARG A 122 -5.42 -8.24 7.98
C ARG A 122 -5.42 -6.71 8.10
N ASN A 123 -4.37 -6.15 8.68
CA ASN A 123 -4.25 -4.70 8.82
C ASN A 123 -4.18 -4.01 7.46
N LEU A 124 -3.41 -4.55 6.52
CA LEU A 124 -3.28 -3.98 5.19
C LEU A 124 -4.58 -4.13 4.39
N LEU A 125 -5.21 -5.32 4.39
CA LEU A 125 -6.49 -5.56 3.73
C LEU A 125 -7.64 -4.74 4.33
N ARG A 126 -7.69 -4.59 5.66
CA ARG A 126 -8.69 -3.73 6.29
C ARG A 126 -8.56 -2.28 5.86
N ARG A 127 -7.35 -1.79 5.71
CA ARG A 127 -7.09 -0.43 5.22
C ARG A 127 -7.55 -0.24 3.79
N THR A 128 -7.35 -1.23 2.93
CA THR A 128 -7.87 -1.19 1.55
C THR A 128 -9.40 -1.27 1.52
N ARG A 129 -10.05 -1.95 2.49
CA ARG A 129 -11.51 -2.10 2.57
C ARG A 129 -12.22 -1.03 3.42
N SER A 130 -11.60 -0.53 4.50
CA SER A 130 -12.22 0.45 5.41
C SER A 130 -12.37 1.82 4.76
N GLU A 131 -11.57 2.12 3.76
CA GLU A 131 -11.70 3.32 2.95
C GLU A 131 -12.92 3.24 2.02
N ASP A 132 -13.36 2.03 1.65
CA ASP A 132 -14.59 1.83 0.85
C ASP A 132 -15.90 1.95 1.65
N GLY A 133 -15.87 1.79 2.96
CA GLY A 133 -17.08 1.60 3.78
C GLY A 133 -17.56 2.77 4.62
N ALA A 134 -16.73 3.74 4.96
CA ALA A 134 -17.04 4.72 6.01
C ALA A 134 -17.23 6.18 5.52
N ARG A 135 -16.97 6.49 4.25
CA ARG A 135 -16.96 7.86 3.75
C ARG A 135 -17.86 8.10 2.55
N SER A 136 -18.84 8.89 2.78
CA SER A 136 -19.73 9.56 1.81
C SER A 136 -20.16 8.69 0.63
N ARG A 137 -21.31 8.06 0.74
CA ARG A 137 -21.97 7.25 -0.29
C ARG A 137 -22.19 7.94 -1.65
N ASN A 138 -21.74 9.18 -1.84
CA ASN A 138 -21.96 9.94 -3.07
C ASN A 138 -20.72 10.60 -3.69
N ALA A 139 -19.59 10.75 -3.01
CA ALA A 139 -18.43 11.43 -3.59
C ALA A 139 -17.33 10.41 -3.94
N ARG A 140 -17.05 10.28 -5.23
CA ARG A 140 -16.09 9.30 -5.77
C ARG A 140 -14.72 9.91 -6.08
N VAL A 141 -14.66 11.21 -6.30
CA VAL A 141 -13.46 11.90 -6.74
C VAL A 141 -13.19 13.10 -5.84
N ALA A 142 -12.00 13.13 -5.22
CA ALA A 142 -11.48 14.29 -4.52
C ALA A 142 -10.62 15.12 -5.49
N THR A 143 -10.95 16.40 -5.67
CA THR A 143 -10.23 17.32 -6.54
C THR A 143 -9.51 18.37 -5.69
N PHE A 144 -8.21 18.56 -5.91
CA PHE A 144 -7.35 19.50 -5.19
C PHE A 144 -6.21 19.99 -6.09
N GLY A 145 -5.95 21.27 -6.16
CA GLY A 145 -4.87 21.84 -6.98
C GLY A 145 -4.88 21.39 -8.44
N GLY A 146 -6.05 21.09 -9.00
CA GLY A 146 -6.21 20.53 -10.36
C GLY A 146 -6.01 19.02 -10.46
N TRP A 147 -5.55 18.34 -9.40
CA TRP A 147 -5.44 16.89 -9.31
C TRP A 147 -6.80 16.25 -9.01
N ARG A 148 -7.03 15.05 -9.52
CA ARG A 148 -8.24 14.25 -9.25
C ARG A 148 -7.86 12.90 -8.68
N LEU A 149 -8.24 12.64 -7.44
CA LEU A 149 -8.07 11.36 -6.76
C LEU A 149 -9.39 10.60 -6.79
N ASP A 150 -9.47 9.57 -7.63
CA ASP A 150 -10.59 8.62 -7.61
C ASP A 150 -10.40 7.65 -6.44
N LEU A 151 -11.27 7.78 -5.45
CA LEU A 151 -11.20 7.03 -4.21
C LEU A 151 -11.64 5.57 -4.39
N LEU A 152 -12.51 5.28 -5.38
CA LEU A 152 -12.96 3.91 -5.66
C LEU A 152 -11.96 3.15 -6.54
N GLN A 153 -11.52 3.79 -7.62
CA GLN A 153 -10.57 3.16 -8.54
C GLN A 153 -9.11 3.29 -8.07
N ARG A 154 -8.88 4.00 -6.95
CA ARG A 154 -7.57 4.25 -6.35
C ARG A 154 -6.57 4.86 -7.36
N ARG A 155 -7.06 5.79 -8.16
CA ARG A 155 -6.31 6.43 -9.24
C ARG A 155 -6.11 7.90 -8.98
N LEU A 156 -4.90 8.37 -9.21
CA LEU A 156 -4.57 9.79 -9.20
C LEU A 156 -4.38 10.26 -10.64
N VAL A 157 -5.13 11.27 -11.04
CA VAL A 157 -5.01 11.91 -12.35
C VAL A 157 -4.47 13.31 -12.17
N ALA A 158 -3.40 13.62 -12.88
CA ALA A 158 -2.75 14.92 -12.86
C ALA A 158 -3.58 15.97 -13.63
N PRO A 159 -3.31 17.27 -13.44
CA PRO A 159 -3.97 18.35 -14.18
C PRO A 159 -3.83 18.26 -15.72
N ASP A 160 -2.81 17.59 -16.20
CA ASP A 160 -2.55 17.31 -17.62
C ASP A 160 -3.13 15.96 -18.11
N ASP A 161 -4.09 15.40 -17.37
CA ASP A 161 -4.77 14.13 -17.62
C ASP A 161 -3.88 12.87 -17.59
N ARG A 162 -2.61 12.97 -17.18
CA ARG A 162 -1.75 11.80 -16.95
C ARG A 162 -2.21 11.01 -15.73
N LEU A 163 -2.28 9.69 -15.87
CA LEU A 163 -2.47 8.78 -14.75
C LEU A 163 -1.19 8.67 -13.95
N VAL A 164 -1.26 8.92 -12.64
CA VAL A 164 -0.14 8.76 -11.71
C VAL A 164 -0.44 7.58 -10.79
N ILE A 165 0.42 6.58 -10.84
CA ILE A 165 0.26 5.35 -10.08
C ILE A 165 0.75 5.57 -8.66
N LEU A 166 -0.12 5.27 -7.69
CA LEU A 166 0.20 5.30 -6.25
C LEU A 166 0.33 3.88 -5.71
N SER A 167 1.30 3.66 -4.82
CA SER A 167 1.26 2.48 -3.96
C SER A 167 0.08 2.57 -2.99
N SER A 168 -0.30 1.46 -2.36
CA SER A 168 -1.37 1.47 -1.36
C SER A 168 -1.07 2.41 -0.19
N ALA A 169 0.20 2.55 0.20
CA ALA A 169 0.63 3.47 1.26
C ALA A 169 0.48 4.94 0.83
N GLU A 170 0.94 5.29 -0.36
CA GLU A 170 0.82 6.65 -0.91
C GLU A 170 -0.64 7.06 -1.14
N PHE A 171 -1.47 6.13 -1.64
CA PHE A 171 -2.89 6.37 -1.81
C PHE A 171 -3.57 6.67 -0.47
N ARG A 172 -3.33 5.85 0.56
CA ARG A 172 -3.87 6.09 1.91
C ARG A 172 -3.45 7.45 2.46
N LEU A 173 -2.16 7.75 2.34
CA LEU A 173 -1.62 9.01 2.82
C LEU A 173 -2.30 10.21 2.13
N LEU A 174 -2.45 10.15 0.81
CA LEU A 174 -3.12 11.20 0.04
C LEU A 174 -4.61 11.29 0.38
N SER A 175 -5.30 10.17 0.56
CA SER A 175 -6.70 10.15 1.00
C SER A 175 -6.87 10.83 2.37
N ARG A 176 -5.99 10.54 3.33
CA ARG A 176 -6.02 11.22 4.64
C ARG A 176 -5.85 12.73 4.51
N PHE A 177 -4.96 13.19 3.65
CA PHE A 177 -4.80 14.62 3.39
C PHE A 177 -6.03 15.25 2.75
N THR A 178 -6.69 14.55 1.82
CA THR A 178 -7.90 15.10 1.19
C THR A 178 -9.07 15.22 2.18
N GLU A 179 -9.10 14.41 3.24
CA GLU A 179 -10.12 14.46 4.29
C GLU A 179 -9.95 15.63 5.27
N ALA A 180 -8.72 16.10 5.43
CA ALA A 180 -8.37 17.18 6.33
C ALA A 180 -7.59 18.28 5.58
N PRO A 181 -8.19 18.92 4.55
CA PRO A 181 -7.54 19.96 3.78
C PRO A 181 -7.18 21.15 4.66
N ASN A 182 -6.03 21.75 4.38
CA ASN A 182 -5.50 22.90 5.11
C ASN A 182 -5.30 22.67 6.64
N THR A 183 -5.33 21.41 7.08
CA THR A 183 -5.12 21.02 8.48
C THR A 183 -3.76 20.33 8.61
N VAL A 184 -3.00 20.72 9.62
CA VAL A 184 -1.73 20.04 9.95
C VAL A 184 -2.05 18.69 10.56
N LEU A 185 -1.57 17.62 9.95
CA LEU A 185 -1.66 16.27 10.46
C LEU A 185 -0.31 15.86 11.05
N ALA A 186 -0.33 15.46 12.32
CA ALA A 186 0.85 14.94 12.98
C ALA A 186 1.28 13.61 12.35
N ARG A 187 2.56 13.22 12.53
CA ARG A 187 3.07 11.94 11.96
C ARG A 187 2.26 10.75 12.45
N GLU A 188 1.86 10.78 13.72
CA GLU A 188 1.04 9.75 14.35
C GLU A 188 -0.35 9.63 13.73
N GLU A 189 -0.93 10.74 13.30
CA GLU A 189 -2.26 10.78 12.64
C GLU A 189 -2.20 10.27 11.20
N LEU A 190 -1.03 10.38 10.56
CA LEU A 190 -0.74 9.84 9.24
C LEU A 190 -0.36 8.36 9.29
N LEU A 191 0.04 7.88 10.47
CA LEU A 191 0.29 6.48 10.75
C LEU A 191 -1.02 5.70 10.88
N PRO A 192 -1.01 4.42 10.57
CA PRO A 192 -2.12 3.53 10.92
C PRO A 192 -2.28 3.41 12.44
N GLU A 193 -3.51 3.37 12.94
CA GLU A 193 -3.93 3.39 14.36
C GLU A 193 -3.22 2.41 15.34
N ARG A 194 -2.33 1.54 14.87
CA ARG A 194 -1.59 0.55 15.69
C ARG A 194 -0.11 0.46 15.38
N ALA A 195 0.46 1.42 14.69
CA ALA A 195 1.87 1.41 14.30
C ALA A 195 2.77 2.23 15.26
N ALA A 196 2.46 2.23 16.54
CA ALA A 196 3.24 2.93 17.57
C ALA A 196 4.58 2.19 17.89
N THR A 197 5.46 2.06 16.91
CA THR A 197 6.85 1.67 17.12
C THR A 197 7.79 2.67 16.44
N VAL A 198 8.87 3.01 17.10
CA VAL A 198 9.87 4.05 16.75
C VAL A 198 10.43 3.96 15.30
N ASN A 199 10.23 2.83 14.61
CA ASN A 199 10.68 2.63 13.24
C ASN A 199 9.68 3.14 12.16
N TYR A 200 8.47 3.54 12.51
CA TYR A 200 7.45 3.99 11.56
C TYR A 200 7.52 5.48 11.23
N ASP A 201 8.09 6.31 12.09
CA ASP A 201 8.24 7.75 11.84
C ASP A 201 9.07 8.05 10.58
N ARG A 202 10.15 7.30 10.38
CA ARG A 202 10.99 7.43 9.17
C ARG A 202 10.27 6.96 7.89
N SER A 203 9.32 6.04 8.01
CA SER A 203 8.57 5.54 6.87
C SER A 203 7.57 6.59 6.33
N ILE A 204 6.98 7.41 7.20
CA ILE A 204 6.07 8.50 6.80
C ILE A 204 6.82 9.58 6.03
N ASP A 205 7.94 10.07 6.56
CA ASP A 205 8.75 11.10 5.89
C ASP A 205 9.17 10.65 4.47
N LEU A 206 9.46 9.36 4.32
CA LEU A 206 9.81 8.76 3.04
C LEU A 206 8.60 8.68 2.09
N GLN A 207 7.43 8.24 2.58
CA GLN A 207 6.20 8.21 1.80
C GLN A 207 5.78 9.61 1.35
N ILE A 208 5.93 10.62 2.23
CA ILE A 208 5.72 12.04 1.90
C ILE A 208 6.68 12.48 0.79
N SER A 209 7.96 12.15 0.91
CA SER A 209 8.96 12.50 -0.10
C SER A 209 8.59 11.96 -1.48
N ARG A 210 8.16 10.71 -1.57
CA ARG A 210 7.73 10.07 -2.82
C ARG A 210 6.46 10.67 -3.37
N LEU A 211 5.47 10.88 -2.50
CA LEU A 211 4.22 11.51 -2.91
C LEU A 211 4.49 12.90 -3.48
N ARG A 212 5.37 13.69 -2.85
CA ARG A 212 5.83 14.96 -3.38
C ARG A 212 6.49 14.83 -4.75
N GLN A 213 7.38 13.84 -4.94
CA GLN A 213 8.04 13.59 -6.23
C GLN A 213 7.01 13.29 -7.33
N LYS A 214 5.96 12.52 -7.03
CA LYS A 214 4.89 12.21 -7.98
C LYS A 214 4.04 13.44 -8.30
N LEU A 215 3.74 14.26 -7.31
CA LEU A 215 3.00 15.51 -7.50
C LEU A 215 3.84 16.58 -8.22
N ALA A 216 5.14 16.66 -7.97
CA ALA A 216 6.07 17.62 -8.62
C ALA A 216 6.19 17.43 -10.15
N GLY A 217 5.70 16.31 -10.68
CA GLY A 217 5.64 16.10 -12.14
C GLY A 217 4.75 17.08 -12.91
N VAL A 218 4.01 17.96 -12.20
CA VAL A 218 3.20 19.04 -12.78
C VAL A 218 3.49 20.34 -12.03
N ALA A 219 3.54 21.46 -12.72
CA ALA A 219 3.83 22.76 -12.15
C ALA A 219 2.89 23.09 -10.96
N GLY A 220 3.47 23.45 -9.83
CA GLY A 220 2.74 23.75 -8.58
C GLY A 220 2.47 22.53 -7.69
N GLY A 221 2.66 21.30 -8.16
CA GLY A 221 2.42 20.09 -7.39
C GLY A 221 3.35 19.91 -6.18
N GLU A 222 4.56 20.42 -6.27
CA GLU A 222 5.58 20.43 -5.22
C GLU A 222 5.15 21.22 -3.96
N ALA A 223 4.28 22.21 -4.13
CA ALA A 223 3.77 23.05 -3.05
C ALA A 223 2.48 22.52 -2.39
N LEU A 224 1.94 21.41 -2.87
CA LEU A 224 0.66 20.86 -2.35
C LEU A 224 0.82 20.24 -0.96
N ILE A 225 1.91 19.57 -0.67
CA ILE A 225 2.16 18.98 0.65
C ILE A 225 3.31 19.71 1.31
N LEU A 226 3.00 20.47 2.35
CA LEU A 226 3.98 21.27 3.10
C LEU A 226 4.39 20.58 4.40
N THR A 227 5.62 20.85 4.85
CA THR A 227 6.09 20.46 6.18
C THR A 227 5.90 21.61 7.16
N VAL A 228 5.20 21.35 8.25
CA VAL A 228 5.13 22.24 9.40
C VAL A 228 6.10 21.73 10.45
N ARG A 229 7.15 22.53 10.72
CA ARG A 229 8.25 22.10 11.61
C ARG A 229 7.72 21.71 12.98
N ASN A 230 8.14 20.54 13.46
CA ASN A 230 7.79 19.93 14.75
C ASN A 230 6.30 19.56 14.92
N GLU A 231 5.44 19.81 13.92
CA GLU A 231 4.01 19.51 14.01
C GLU A 231 3.60 18.39 13.04
N GLY A 232 4.08 18.40 11.78
CA GLY A 232 3.71 17.38 10.81
C GLY A 232 3.66 17.88 9.37
N TYR A 233 2.59 17.51 8.67
CA TYR A 233 2.39 17.82 7.26
C TYR A 233 0.98 18.34 6.99
N VAL A 234 0.83 19.14 5.95
CA VAL A 234 -0.47 19.70 5.55
C VAL A 234 -0.62 19.64 4.03
N LEU A 235 -1.82 19.30 3.57
CA LEU A 235 -2.24 19.54 2.18
C LEU A 235 -2.69 20.99 2.05
N ALA A 236 -1.86 21.82 1.44
CA ALA A 236 -2.12 23.24 1.24
C ALA A 236 -2.95 23.46 -0.03
N SER A 237 -4.17 22.98 -0.03
CA SER A 237 -5.13 23.13 -1.12
C SER A 237 -6.54 22.87 -0.62
N ASP A 238 -7.52 23.59 -1.17
CA ASP A 238 -8.92 23.25 -0.98
C ASP A 238 -9.24 21.92 -1.71
N VAL A 239 -10.16 21.15 -1.12
CA VAL A 239 -10.61 19.88 -1.67
C VAL A 239 -12.10 19.94 -1.95
N THR A 240 -12.48 19.55 -3.14
CA THR A 240 -13.89 19.37 -3.53
C THR A 240 -14.15 17.92 -3.87
N TYR A 241 -15.34 17.43 -3.53
CA TYR A 241 -15.74 16.06 -3.77
C TYR A 241 -16.91 16.00 -4.77
N SER A 242 -16.82 15.08 -5.73
CA SER A 242 -17.84 14.85 -6.78
C SER A 242 -18.18 13.39 -6.97
#